data_c442b7b56b108aef25c26ab87bb2a747
#
_entry.id   c442b7b56b108aef25c26ab87bb2a747
#
_cell.length_a   1.000
_cell.length_b   1.000
_cell.length_c   1.000
_cell.angle_alpha   90.00
_cell.angle_beta   90.00
_cell.angle_gamma   90.00
#
_symmetry.space_group_name_H-M   'P 1'
#
loop_
_entity.id
_entity.type
_entity.pdbx_description
1 polymer ?
#
loop_
_entity_poly.entity_id
_entity_poly.type
_entity_poly.pdbx_seq_one_letter_code
_entity_poly.pdbx_strand_id
1 'polypeptide(L)'
;MSEKNQNAQNRSKPGQKKTSSATVVLNRFLGVLLAMVIVAVTGVVVYALRIGVDVPSHTSGTVVTDPNAPPTEAFVPTTTTEEETEPEEDPVERLAQDHLAEMTLDEKLAQLILTSPDSLTDSYYRTYAGDRAAERLEQYPVAGLIFESGNVSDAEQVKQTVSEWQSYSKLPLFIGAAEEGGAESLLSGVGLTTPTESMLTYGTAGDTDAVRALGKTMGEELYAAGFNLNLAPVADVTSEANAGTALAERSFGASPLTVSKMAAAMVRGLQEGGEIACLKHFPGVGSMQEGYYSDTLSRTLDELRENDWLPFKNGIAAGAGMVMVSHVSMPELLGSEVPCDLSETVVTEYLRGELGYDGVVVTEDLDSIPNAYSANASVQALLAGCDLIYTTDSVGDTLAALQQAVADGTLTEERVNESVYRILLLKCRFGIVTE
;
A
#
# COMPACT_ATOMS: atom_id res chain seq x y z
N MET A 1 60.75 9.52 -42.61
CA MET A 1 61.41 8.21 -42.74
C MET A 1 60.40 7.24 -42.19
N SER A 2 59.58 6.62 -43.05
CA SER A 2 59.83 5.36 -43.79
C SER A 2 59.74 4.18 -42.83
N GLU A 3 58.87 3.19 -42.93
CA GLU A 3 58.26 2.43 -44.03
C GLU A 3 57.12 1.59 -43.50
N LYS A 4 55.92 1.58 -44.11
CA LYS A 4 55.47 0.65 -45.17
C LYS A 4 55.14 -0.79 -44.73
N ASN A 5 53.87 -1.09 -44.77
CA ASN A 5 53.21 -2.18 -45.51
C ASN A 5 53.52 -3.65 -45.20
N GLN A 6 52.54 -4.47 -44.88
CA GLN A 6 51.98 -5.42 -45.88
C GLN A 6 50.73 -6.18 -45.41
N ASN A 7 49.79 -6.27 -46.32
CA ASN A 7 48.58 -7.08 -46.41
C ASN A 7 48.81 -8.58 -46.27
N ALA A 8 47.84 -9.27 -45.67
CA ALA A 8 47.41 -10.56 -46.23
C ALA A 8 45.98 -10.90 -45.79
N GLN A 9 45.10 -11.02 -46.76
CA GLN A 9 43.77 -11.60 -46.69
C GLN A 9 43.80 -13.03 -46.16
N ASN A 10 42.88 -13.36 -45.23
CA ASN A 10 42.50 -14.76 -45.09
C ASN A 10 40.98 -14.83 -44.87
N ARG A 11 40.25 -15.28 -45.90
CA ARG A 11 38.84 -15.67 -45.87
C ARG A 11 38.75 -17.00 -45.13
N SER A 12 38.09 -17.04 -43.99
CA SER A 12 37.67 -18.29 -43.34
C SER A 12 36.17 -18.50 -43.44
N LYS A 13 35.81 -19.73 -43.80
CA LYS A 13 34.46 -20.28 -44.02
C LYS A 13 33.57 -20.20 -42.79
N PRO A 14 32.21 -20.20 -42.91
CA PRO A 14 31.30 -20.17 -41.78
C PRO A 14 31.36 -21.46 -40.97
N GLY A 15 31.77 -21.37 -39.71
CA GLY A 15 31.85 -22.47 -38.78
C GLY A 15 30.47 -22.87 -38.29
N GLN A 16 30.17 -24.16 -38.41
CA GLN A 16 29.01 -24.82 -37.73
C GLN A 16 29.10 -24.56 -36.23
N LYS A 17 28.05 -23.98 -35.65
CA LYS A 17 27.89 -23.86 -34.20
C LYS A 17 27.68 -25.26 -33.59
N LYS A 18 28.69 -25.78 -32.91
CA LYS A 18 28.55 -26.94 -32.03
C LYS A 18 27.70 -26.52 -30.84
N THR A 19 26.50 -27.10 -30.70
CA THR A 19 25.71 -26.96 -29.49
C THR A 19 26.51 -27.43 -28.28
N SER A 20 26.64 -26.57 -27.27
CA SER A 20 27.39 -26.85 -26.05
C SER A 20 26.77 -28.07 -25.33
N SER A 21 27.63 -28.93 -24.78
CA SER A 21 27.24 -30.08 -23.97
C SER A 21 26.26 -29.69 -22.82
N ALA A 22 26.38 -28.47 -22.30
CA ALA A 22 25.53 -27.90 -21.28
C ALA A 22 24.07 -27.75 -21.76
N THR A 23 23.82 -27.33 -23.00
CA THR A 23 22.46 -27.15 -23.56
C THR A 23 21.74 -28.49 -23.72
N VAL A 24 22.46 -29.56 -24.04
CA VAL A 24 21.91 -30.91 -24.16
C VAL A 24 21.50 -31.47 -22.77
N VAL A 25 22.30 -31.20 -21.75
CA VAL A 25 22.00 -31.61 -20.36
C VAL A 25 20.79 -30.84 -19.82
N LEU A 26 20.71 -29.51 -20.04
CA LEU A 26 19.62 -28.67 -19.63
C LEU A 26 18.28 -29.11 -20.25
N ASN A 27 18.26 -29.40 -21.56
CA ASN A 27 17.05 -29.85 -22.24
C ASN A 27 16.60 -31.25 -21.77
N ARG A 28 17.51 -32.13 -21.35
CA ARG A 28 17.14 -33.42 -20.74
C ARG A 28 16.56 -33.25 -19.34
N PHE A 29 17.11 -32.31 -18.55
CA PHE A 29 16.57 -31.97 -17.22
C PHE A 29 15.16 -31.37 -17.31
N LEU A 30 14.95 -30.45 -18.24
CA LEU A 30 13.63 -29.84 -18.50
C LEU A 30 12.59 -30.88 -18.95
N GLY A 31 12.98 -31.86 -19.78
CA GLY A 31 12.12 -32.93 -20.20
C GLY A 31 11.68 -33.88 -19.08
N VAL A 32 12.60 -34.16 -18.14
CA VAL A 32 12.28 -34.99 -16.95
C VAL A 32 11.37 -34.24 -15.98
N LEU A 33 11.59 -32.93 -15.79
CA LEU A 33 10.74 -32.09 -14.95
C LEU A 33 9.30 -32.01 -15.50
N LEU A 34 9.16 -31.80 -16.81
CA LEU A 34 7.85 -31.76 -17.46
C LEU A 34 7.11 -33.09 -17.35
N ALA A 35 7.83 -34.24 -17.49
CA ALA A 35 7.24 -35.56 -17.30
C ALA A 35 6.76 -35.78 -15.86
N MET A 36 7.49 -35.33 -14.85
CA MET A 36 7.07 -35.41 -13.45
C MET A 36 5.83 -34.58 -13.17
N VAL A 37 5.73 -33.36 -13.73
CA VAL A 37 4.54 -32.52 -13.60
C VAL A 37 3.31 -33.20 -14.24
N ILE A 38 3.44 -33.79 -15.41
CA ILE A 38 2.35 -34.49 -16.07
C ILE A 38 1.88 -35.71 -15.22
N VAL A 39 2.79 -36.47 -14.63
CA VAL A 39 2.44 -37.58 -13.75
C VAL A 39 1.74 -37.10 -12.48
N ALA A 40 2.19 -35.98 -11.89
CA ALA A 40 1.55 -35.38 -10.70
C ALA A 40 0.13 -34.91 -11.01
N VAL A 41 -0.08 -34.20 -12.13
CA VAL A 41 -1.40 -33.71 -12.56
C VAL A 41 -2.34 -34.89 -12.86
N THR A 42 -1.83 -35.93 -13.54
CA THR A 42 -2.63 -37.15 -13.82
C THR A 42 -3.01 -37.88 -12.52
N GLY A 43 -2.10 -37.92 -11.55
CA GLY A 43 -2.36 -38.50 -10.22
C GLY A 43 -3.45 -37.77 -9.45
N VAL A 44 -3.44 -36.43 -9.49
CA VAL A 44 -4.48 -35.60 -8.85
C VAL A 44 -5.84 -35.78 -9.50
N VAL A 45 -5.89 -35.86 -10.84
CA VAL A 45 -7.15 -36.11 -11.58
C VAL A 45 -7.72 -37.52 -11.26
N VAL A 46 -6.87 -38.56 -11.22
CA VAL A 46 -7.30 -39.92 -10.87
C VAL A 46 -7.75 -39.98 -9.39
N TYR A 47 -7.10 -39.24 -8.50
CA TYR A 47 -7.50 -39.15 -7.10
C TYR A 47 -8.86 -38.45 -6.95
N ALA A 48 -9.06 -37.33 -7.65
CA ALA A 48 -10.32 -36.57 -7.64
C ALA A 48 -11.49 -37.42 -8.17
N LEU A 49 -11.26 -38.24 -9.20
CA LEU A 49 -12.26 -39.18 -9.72
C LEU A 49 -12.59 -40.37 -8.76
N ARG A 50 -11.64 -40.70 -7.86
CA ARG A 50 -11.86 -41.76 -6.85
C ARG A 50 -12.64 -41.30 -5.62
N ILE A 51 -12.62 -40.02 -5.27
CA ILE A 51 -13.36 -39.49 -4.12
C ILE A 51 -14.75 -38.95 -4.47
N GLY A 52 -15.23 -39.17 -5.69
CA GLY A 52 -16.65 -38.93 -6.04
C GLY A 52 -17.09 -37.49 -5.99
N VAL A 53 -16.31 -36.55 -6.52
CA VAL A 53 -16.78 -35.20 -6.78
C VAL A 53 -17.65 -35.25 -8.03
N ASP A 54 -18.98 -35.13 -7.87
CA ASP A 54 -19.93 -35.07 -8.97
C ASP A 54 -19.69 -33.83 -9.83
N VAL A 55 -19.20 -34.04 -11.04
CA VAL A 55 -19.17 -33.02 -12.09
C VAL A 55 -20.45 -33.20 -12.90
N PRO A 56 -21.31 -32.19 -13.05
CA PRO A 56 -22.52 -32.33 -13.85
C PRO A 56 -22.15 -32.52 -15.33
N SER A 57 -22.33 -33.73 -15.83
CA SER A 57 -22.18 -34.05 -17.25
C SER A 57 -23.53 -33.98 -17.96
N HIS A 58 -23.65 -33.08 -18.91
CA HIS A 58 -24.74 -33.09 -19.88
C HIS A 58 -24.59 -34.34 -20.78
N THR A 59 -25.34 -35.41 -20.49
CA THR A 59 -25.52 -36.53 -21.41
C THR A 59 -26.91 -36.44 -22.00
N SER A 60 -26.98 -36.38 -23.34
CA SER A 60 -28.21 -36.56 -24.12
C SER A 60 -28.75 -37.98 -23.90
N GLY A 61 -29.78 -38.08 -23.06
CA GLY A 61 -30.51 -39.34 -22.85
C GLY A 61 -31.50 -39.56 -23.99
N THR A 62 -31.37 -40.70 -24.68
CA THR A 62 -32.38 -41.24 -25.57
C THR A 62 -33.58 -41.69 -24.74
N VAL A 63 -34.73 -41.08 -24.98
CA VAL A 63 -36.00 -41.45 -24.34
C VAL A 63 -36.50 -42.74 -24.94
N VAL A 64 -36.59 -43.81 -24.14
CA VAL A 64 -37.30 -45.04 -24.46
C VAL A 64 -38.74 -44.84 -24.03
N THR A 65 -39.68 -44.77 -24.98
CA THR A 65 -41.11 -44.62 -24.70
C THR A 65 -41.73 -46.01 -24.44
N ASP A 66 -42.34 -46.19 -23.27
CA ASP A 66 -43.19 -47.35 -22.96
C ASP A 66 -44.60 -47.09 -23.58
N PRO A 67 -45.10 -48.01 -24.47
CA PRO A 67 -46.38 -47.82 -25.17
C PRO A 67 -47.62 -47.98 -24.28
N ASN A 68 -47.50 -48.30 -22.98
CA ASN A 68 -48.64 -48.57 -22.07
C ASN A 68 -48.72 -47.54 -20.89
N ALA A 69 -48.02 -46.40 -20.93
CA ALA A 69 -48.12 -45.39 -19.90
C ALA A 69 -49.38 -44.49 -20.08
N PRO A 70 -50.11 -44.15 -19.02
CA PRO A 70 -51.27 -43.25 -19.13
C PRO A 70 -50.78 -41.81 -19.54
N PRO A 71 -51.66 -41.01 -20.19
CA PRO A 71 -51.28 -39.71 -20.71
C PRO A 71 -50.90 -38.78 -19.52
N THR A 72 -49.62 -38.40 -19.50
CA THR A 72 -49.11 -37.39 -18.59
C THR A 72 -49.59 -36.03 -19.06
N GLU A 73 -50.22 -35.26 -18.20
CA GLU A 73 -50.58 -33.87 -18.46
C GLU A 73 -49.36 -33.08 -18.90
N ALA A 74 -49.51 -32.28 -19.94
CA ALA A 74 -48.44 -31.45 -20.48
C ALA A 74 -47.91 -30.49 -19.39
N PHE A 75 -46.66 -30.70 -18.99
CA PHE A 75 -45.92 -29.75 -18.19
C PHE A 75 -45.72 -28.47 -19.01
N VAL A 76 -46.47 -27.42 -18.69
CA VAL A 76 -46.19 -26.07 -19.18
C VAL A 76 -45.01 -25.54 -18.39
N PRO A 77 -43.86 -25.32 -19.00
CA PRO A 77 -42.76 -24.68 -18.28
C PRO A 77 -43.21 -23.27 -17.92
N THR A 78 -43.45 -23.05 -16.64
CA THR A 78 -43.55 -21.67 -16.09
C THR A 78 -42.14 -21.11 -16.23
N THR A 79 -41.96 -20.24 -17.21
CA THR A 79 -40.76 -19.42 -17.32
C THR A 79 -40.85 -18.42 -16.16
N THR A 80 -40.32 -18.82 -15.01
CA THR A 80 -39.96 -17.87 -13.98
C THR A 80 -38.77 -17.10 -14.55
N THR A 81 -39.02 -15.91 -15.07
CA THR A 81 -37.99 -14.92 -15.28
C THR A 81 -37.49 -14.63 -13.86
N GLU A 82 -36.38 -15.23 -13.43
CA GLU A 82 -35.59 -14.67 -12.34
C GLU A 82 -35.19 -13.28 -12.85
N GLU A 83 -35.81 -12.26 -12.30
CA GLU A 83 -35.28 -10.91 -12.37
C GLU A 83 -33.87 -11.01 -11.77
N GLU A 84 -32.85 -10.90 -12.59
CA GLU A 84 -31.50 -10.59 -12.15
C GLU A 84 -31.63 -9.26 -11.37
N THR A 85 -31.79 -9.35 -10.06
CA THR A 85 -31.63 -8.18 -9.18
C THR A 85 -30.17 -7.76 -9.33
N GLU A 86 -29.97 -6.56 -9.87
CA GLU A 86 -28.66 -5.92 -9.84
C GLU A 86 -28.12 -6.06 -8.42
N PRO A 87 -26.81 -6.38 -8.23
CA PRO A 87 -26.24 -6.50 -6.89
C PRO A 87 -26.49 -5.18 -6.15
N GLU A 88 -27.04 -5.29 -4.96
CA GLU A 88 -27.32 -4.14 -4.10
C GLU A 88 -26.00 -3.41 -3.85
N GLU A 89 -25.91 -2.16 -4.28
CA GLU A 89 -24.70 -1.35 -4.18
C GLU A 89 -24.30 -1.19 -2.71
N ASP A 90 -23.02 -1.36 -2.38
CA ASP A 90 -22.53 -1.21 -1.00
C ASP A 90 -22.85 0.23 -0.50
N PRO A 91 -23.61 0.38 0.58
CA PRO A 91 -23.97 1.71 1.11
C PRO A 91 -22.76 2.60 1.38
N VAL A 92 -21.62 2.00 1.76
CA VAL A 92 -20.37 2.74 2.02
C VAL A 92 -19.75 3.25 0.71
N GLU A 93 -19.77 2.45 -0.34
CA GLU A 93 -19.29 2.86 -1.67
C GLU A 93 -20.16 3.97 -2.25
N ARG A 94 -21.48 3.85 -2.10
CA ARG A 94 -22.43 4.90 -2.52
C ARG A 94 -22.18 6.21 -1.77
N LEU A 95 -22.01 6.17 -0.44
CA LEU A 95 -21.72 7.36 0.36
C LEU A 95 -20.43 8.07 -0.13
N ALA A 96 -19.39 7.30 -0.42
CA ALA A 96 -18.14 7.86 -0.95
C ALA A 96 -18.33 8.49 -2.33
N GLN A 97 -19.15 7.89 -3.20
CA GLN A 97 -19.48 8.44 -4.53
C GLN A 97 -20.32 9.73 -4.42
N ASP A 98 -21.29 9.76 -3.52
CA ASP A 98 -22.15 10.94 -3.29
C ASP A 98 -21.28 12.13 -2.84
N HIS A 99 -20.39 11.95 -1.87
CA HIS A 99 -19.44 13.00 -1.47
C HIS A 99 -18.54 13.44 -2.60
N LEU A 100 -17.98 12.49 -3.38
CA LEU A 100 -17.14 12.82 -4.54
C LEU A 100 -17.88 13.68 -5.57
N ALA A 101 -19.16 13.39 -5.82
CA ALA A 101 -19.97 14.10 -6.79
C ALA A 101 -20.30 15.54 -6.36
N GLU A 102 -20.36 15.82 -5.07
CA GLU A 102 -20.64 17.15 -4.51
C GLU A 102 -19.42 18.07 -4.47
N MET A 103 -18.20 17.52 -4.57
CA MET A 103 -16.95 18.27 -4.45
C MET A 103 -16.61 19.04 -5.72
N THR A 104 -16.16 20.29 -5.55
CA THR A 104 -15.48 21.06 -6.61
C THR A 104 -14.11 20.48 -6.91
N LEU A 105 -13.54 20.81 -8.08
CA LEU A 105 -12.18 20.37 -8.43
C LEU A 105 -11.14 20.84 -7.41
N ASP A 106 -11.23 22.09 -6.94
CA ASP A 106 -10.29 22.62 -5.93
C ASP A 106 -10.39 21.88 -4.60
N GLU A 107 -11.59 21.53 -4.15
CA GLU A 107 -11.79 20.68 -2.96
C GLU A 107 -11.20 19.28 -3.16
N LYS A 108 -11.39 18.68 -4.34
CA LYS A 108 -10.80 17.37 -4.68
C LYS A 108 -9.27 17.42 -4.66
N LEU A 109 -8.67 18.44 -5.25
CA LEU A 109 -7.21 18.60 -5.26
C LEU A 109 -6.66 18.79 -3.85
N ALA A 110 -7.34 19.54 -2.99
CA ALA A 110 -6.95 19.70 -1.59
C ALA A 110 -7.06 18.39 -0.80
N GLN A 111 -8.04 17.54 -1.11
CA GLN A 111 -8.16 16.20 -0.48
C GLN A 111 -7.06 15.21 -0.90
N LEU A 112 -6.20 15.54 -1.84
CA LEU A 112 -5.00 14.75 -2.14
C LEU A 112 -3.82 15.08 -1.22
N ILE A 113 -3.96 16.05 -0.30
CA ILE A 113 -2.87 16.55 0.53
C ILE A 113 -3.06 16.11 1.98
N LEU A 114 -2.02 15.46 2.52
CA LEU A 114 -1.82 15.18 3.93
C LEU A 114 -0.64 16.03 4.40
N THR A 115 -0.78 16.77 5.51
CA THR A 115 0.24 17.72 5.93
C THR A 115 0.35 17.80 7.47
N SER A 116 1.18 18.70 8.00
CA SER A 116 1.25 18.92 9.45
C SER A 116 0.44 20.17 9.86
N PRO A 117 0.05 20.30 11.15
CA PRO A 117 -0.51 21.54 11.70
C PRO A 117 0.36 22.77 11.47
N ASP A 118 1.68 22.57 11.54
CA ASP A 118 2.68 23.63 11.36
C ASP A 118 2.67 24.14 9.90
N SER A 119 2.76 23.24 8.94
CA SER A 119 2.80 23.56 7.51
C SER A 119 1.50 24.16 7.02
N LEU A 120 0.35 23.63 7.46
CA LEU A 120 -0.95 24.19 7.08
C LEU A 120 -1.10 25.63 7.55
N THR A 121 -0.54 25.98 8.72
CA THR A 121 -0.68 27.35 9.31
C THR A 121 0.51 28.26 9.09
N ASP A 122 1.54 27.85 8.35
CA ASP A 122 2.82 28.55 8.18
C ASP A 122 3.41 28.96 9.55
N SER A 123 3.45 28.05 10.50
CA SER A 123 3.94 28.30 11.87
C SER A 123 4.79 27.12 12.34
N TYR A 124 5.43 27.27 13.50
CA TYR A 124 6.26 26.23 14.10
C TYR A 124 5.73 25.88 15.49
N TYR A 125 5.83 24.62 15.88
CA TYR A 125 5.43 24.12 17.20
C TYR A 125 3.97 24.42 17.54
N ARG A 126 3.08 24.10 16.59
CA ARG A 126 1.66 24.40 16.70
C ARG A 126 0.96 23.41 17.66
N THR A 127 0.80 23.85 18.91
CA THR A 127 0.15 23.06 19.98
C THR A 127 -1.32 23.46 20.22
N TYR A 128 -1.92 24.26 19.36
CA TYR A 128 -3.34 24.67 19.42
C TYR A 128 -3.85 24.97 18.01
N ALA A 129 -5.14 24.85 17.77
CA ALA A 129 -5.72 25.18 16.47
C ALA A 129 -5.96 26.69 16.33
N GLY A 130 -6.96 27.26 16.95
CA GLY A 130 -7.29 28.68 16.94
C GLY A 130 -7.78 29.19 15.59
N ASP A 131 -8.05 30.51 15.51
CA ASP A 131 -8.68 31.15 14.34
C ASP A 131 -7.93 30.90 13.03
N ARG A 132 -6.58 30.90 13.07
CA ARG A 132 -5.78 30.66 11.87
C ARG A 132 -5.95 29.26 11.32
N ALA A 133 -6.20 28.26 12.16
CA ALA A 133 -6.50 26.91 11.70
C ALA A 133 -7.83 26.87 10.93
N ALA A 134 -8.85 27.56 11.45
CA ALA A 134 -10.15 27.65 10.78
C ALA A 134 -10.02 28.37 9.41
N GLU A 135 -9.32 29.52 9.36
CA GLU A 135 -9.05 30.24 8.11
C GLU A 135 -8.31 29.37 7.08
N ARG A 136 -7.32 28.59 7.54
CA ARG A 136 -6.51 27.76 6.64
C ARG A 136 -7.26 26.53 6.15
N LEU A 137 -8.09 25.89 6.98
CA LEU A 137 -8.94 24.78 6.54
C LEU A 137 -10.06 25.23 5.60
N GLU A 138 -10.56 26.47 5.75
CA GLU A 138 -11.48 27.04 4.78
C GLU A 138 -10.80 27.30 3.43
N GLN A 139 -9.55 27.77 3.46
CA GLN A 139 -8.75 28.05 2.26
C GLN A 139 -8.22 26.76 1.59
N TYR A 140 -7.80 25.80 2.38
CA TYR A 140 -7.16 24.54 1.97
C TYR A 140 -7.82 23.38 2.69
N PRO A 141 -8.93 22.86 2.21
CA PRO A 141 -9.64 21.72 2.82
C PRO A 141 -8.89 20.39 2.58
N VAL A 142 -7.71 20.24 3.21
CA VAL A 142 -6.81 19.08 3.06
C VAL A 142 -7.44 17.78 3.55
N ALA A 143 -6.91 16.62 3.13
CA ALA A 143 -7.38 15.32 3.55
C ALA A 143 -7.17 15.06 5.04
N GLY A 144 -6.07 15.57 5.61
CA GLY A 144 -5.75 15.31 7.00
C GLY A 144 -4.46 15.97 7.48
N LEU A 145 -4.21 15.77 8.77
CA LEU A 145 -3.07 16.31 9.49
C LEU A 145 -2.30 15.20 10.21
N ILE A 146 -0.97 15.23 10.08
CA ILE A 146 -0.06 14.38 10.84
C ILE A 146 0.56 15.21 11.96
N PHE A 147 0.35 14.77 13.19
CA PHE A 147 0.92 15.38 14.38
C PHE A 147 2.35 14.89 14.58
N GLU A 148 3.26 15.85 14.74
CA GLU A 148 4.68 15.64 14.97
C GLU A 148 5.07 16.08 16.39
N SER A 149 6.33 15.85 16.76
CA SER A 149 6.83 16.18 18.11
C SER A 149 6.61 17.64 18.52
N GLY A 150 6.65 18.56 17.55
CA GLY A 150 6.37 20.00 17.76
C GLY A 150 4.92 20.32 18.10
N ASN A 151 3.99 19.42 17.82
CA ASN A 151 2.55 19.62 18.02
C ASN A 151 2.06 19.03 19.35
N VAL A 152 2.91 18.36 20.11
CA VAL A 152 2.56 17.57 21.29
C VAL A 152 3.27 18.09 22.52
N SER A 153 2.53 18.53 23.55
CA SER A 153 3.08 19.00 24.84
C SER A 153 2.60 18.17 26.03
N ASP A 154 1.33 17.81 26.06
CA ASP A 154 0.71 16.98 27.06
C ASP A 154 -0.62 16.36 26.53
N ALA A 155 -1.12 15.34 27.21
CA ALA A 155 -2.28 14.57 26.77
C ALA A 155 -3.57 15.40 26.62
N GLU A 156 -3.80 16.35 27.49
CA GLU A 156 -5.02 17.18 27.45
C GLU A 156 -4.95 18.18 26.29
N GLN A 157 -3.78 18.82 26.09
CA GLN A 157 -3.53 19.71 24.97
C GLN A 157 -3.78 18.98 23.64
N VAL A 158 -3.25 17.77 23.46
CA VAL A 158 -3.42 17.03 22.19
C VAL A 158 -4.87 16.74 21.92
N LYS A 159 -5.62 16.20 22.90
CA LYS A 159 -7.07 15.93 22.76
C LYS A 159 -7.87 17.18 22.40
N GLN A 160 -7.60 18.28 23.06
CA GLN A 160 -8.25 19.55 22.77
C GLN A 160 -7.93 20.00 21.35
N THR A 161 -6.66 20.02 20.99
CA THR A 161 -6.18 20.47 19.66
C THR A 161 -6.77 19.63 18.54
N VAL A 162 -6.76 18.30 18.68
CA VAL A 162 -7.38 17.37 17.72
C VAL A 162 -8.88 17.66 17.54
N SER A 163 -9.60 17.83 18.65
CA SER A 163 -11.03 18.17 18.62
C SER A 163 -11.30 19.53 17.94
N GLU A 164 -10.46 20.54 18.19
CA GLU A 164 -10.58 21.83 17.55
C GLU A 164 -10.34 21.73 16.03
N TRP A 165 -9.29 21.04 15.57
CA TRP A 165 -9.03 20.83 14.14
C TRP A 165 -10.18 20.15 13.43
N GLN A 166 -10.73 19.08 14.01
CA GLN A 166 -11.90 18.39 13.44
C GLN A 166 -13.12 19.31 13.36
N SER A 167 -13.32 20.17 14.36
CA SER A 167 -14.48 21.08 14.39
C SER A 167 -14.45 22.18 13.33
N TYR A 168 -13.26 22.53 12.82
CA TYR A 168 -13.09 23.55 11.78
C TYR A 168 -13.16 22.97 10.36
N SER A 169 -13.03 21.65 10.21
CA SER A 169 -13.04 21.03 8.90
C SER A 169 -14.45 20.78 8.38
N LYS A 170 -14.70 21.15 7.13
CA LYS A 170 -15.96 20.89 6.43
C LYS A 170 -16.15 19.40 6.17
N LEU A 171 -15.08 18.73 5.74
CA LEU A 171 -15.03 17.28 5.58
C LEU A 171 -14.09 16.71 6.64
N PRO A 172 -14.52 15.74 7.48
CA PRO A 172 -13.70 15.22 8.56
C PRO A 172 -12.28 14.79 8.10
N LEU A 173 -11.28 15.19 8.91
CA LEU A 173 -9.86 14.98 8.61
C LEU A 173 -9.40 13.57 8.99
N PHE A 174 -8.45 13.02 8.23
CA PHE A 174 -7.49 12.11 8.82
C PHE A 174 -6.68 12.87 9.87
N ILE A 175 -6.68 12.41 11.10
CA ILE A 175 -5.81 12.90 12.16
C ILE A 175 -4.88 11.75 12.52
N GLY A 176 -3.61 11.92 12.22
CA GLY A 176 -2.62 10.86 12.33
C GLY A 176 -1.38 11.24 13.11
N ALA A 177 -0.64 10.22 13.52
CA ALA A 177 0.71 10.31 14.04
C ALA A 177 1.50 9.06 13.65
N ALA A 178 2.83 9.09 13.80
CA ALA A 178 3.67 7.89 13.70
C ALA A 178 3.86 7.30 15.11
N GLU A 179 2.86 6.59 15.60
CA GLU A 179 2.93 5.89 16.88
C GLU A 179 3.33 4.43 16.64
N GLU A 180 4.64 4.19 16.59
CA GLU A 180 5.21 2.87 16.27
C GLU A 180 5.46 2.01 17.51
N GLY A 181 5.45 2.62 18.69
CA GLY A 181 5.86 2.00 19.94
C GLY A 181 7.39 2.04 20.17
N GLY A 182 7.84 1.52 21.30
CA GLY A 182 9.24 1.58 21.68
C GLY A 182 9.75 3.02 21.84
N ALA A 183 10.98 3.26 21.39
CA ALA A 183 11.61 4.59 21.48
C ALA A 183 11.02 5.61 20.51
N GLU A 184 10.36 5.17 19.44
CA GLU A 184 9.73 6.01 18.42
C GLU A 184 8.25 6.31 18.74
N SER A 185 7.83 6.08 19.97
CA SER A 185 6.49 6.39 20.44
C SER A 185 6.39 7.88 20.77
N LEU A 186 5.69 8.63 19.94
CA LEU A 186 5.47 10.08 20.12
C LEU A 186 4.53 10.35 21.30
N LEU A 187 3.46 9.57 21.42
CA LEU A 187 2.34 9.89 22.29
C LEU A 187 2.43 9.22 23.67
N SER A 188 3.25 8.18 23.83
CA SER A 188 3.49 7.57 25.12
C SER A 188 4.25 8.50 26.07
N GLY A 189 5.14 9.35 25.55
CA GLY A 189 5.89 10.33 26.33
C GLY A 189 5.01 11.35 27.05
N VAL A 190 3.80 11.58 26.54
CA VAL A 190 2.81 12.50 27.13
C VAL A 190 1.62 11.77 27.77
N GLY A 191 1.68 10.46 27.88
CA GLY A 191 0.67 9.64 28.56
C GLY A 191 -0.63 9.42 27.79
N LEU A 192 -0.63 9.59 26.46
CA LEU A 192 -1.76 9.26 25.61
C LEU A 192 -1.82 7.79 25.22
N THR A 193 -0.66 7.19 25.00
CA THR A 193 -0.54 5.75 24.73
C THR A 193 0.30 5.10 25.82
N THR A 194 0.07 3.81 26.05
CA THR A 194 0.84 3.00 26.98
C THR A 194 2.25 2.76 26.42
N PRO A 195 3.34 3.06 27.17
CA PRO A 195 4.69 2.76 26.73
C PRO A 195 4.87 1.27 26.43
N THR A 196 5.56 0.97 25.34
CA THR A 196 5.79 -0.40 24.88
C THR A 196 7.28 -0.71 24.76
N GLU A 197 7.65 -1.98 24.69
CA GLU A 197 8.97 -2.41 24.26
C GLU A 197 9.14 -2.14 22.75
N SER A 198 10.39 -2.28 22.25
CA SER A 198 10.65 -2.17 20.80
C SER A 198 9.94 -3.27 20.01
N MET A 199 9.61 -2.99 18.74
CA MET A 199 8.98 -3.99 17.87
C MET A 199 9.89 -5.20 17.64
N LEU A 200 11.21 -5.02 17.68
CA LEU A 200 12.18 -6.12 17.65
C LEU A 200 12.00 -7.09 18.83
N THR A 201 11.71 -6.57 20.02
CA THR A 201 11.43 -7.40 21.20
C THR A 201 10.21 -8.30 20.97
N TYR A 202 9.11 -7.75 20.43
CA TYR A 202 7.91 -8.52 20.09
C TYR A 202 8.17 -9.52 18.95
N GLY A 203 8.92 -9.11 17.92
CA GLY A 203 9.31 -10.00 16.83
C GLY A 203 10.16 -11.17 17.30
N THR A 204 11.07 -10.93 18.24
CA THR A 204 11.91 -11.97 18.88
C THR A 204 11.08 -12.94 19.74
N ALA A 205 10.07 -12.43 20.44
CA ALA A 205 9.15 -13.26 21.22
C ALA A 205 8.26 -14.16 20.34
N GLY A 206 7.93 -13.71 19.12
CA GLY A 206 7.19 -14.49 18.14
C GLY A 206 5.71 -14.70 18.45
N ASP A 207 5.13 -13.96 19.40
CA ASP A 207 3.73 -14.06 19.84
C ASP A 207 2.84 -13.09 19.06
N THR A 208 2.15 -13.62 18.05
CA THR A 208 1.24 -12.82 17.19
C THR A 208 -0.02 -12.35 17.93
N ASP A 209 -0.49 -13.10 18.91
CA ASP A 209 -1.68 -12.72 19.69
C ASP A 209 -1.35 -11.55 20.62
N ALA A 210 -0.16 -11.55 21.21
CA ALA A 210 0.34 -10.43 21.99
C ALA A 210 0.49 -9.16 21.13
N VAL A 211 1.03 -9.27 19.91
CA VAL A 211 1.16 -8.12 18.98
C VAL A 211 -0.21 -7.58 18.53
N ARG A 212 -1.18 -8.46 18.26
CA ARG A 212 -2.54 -8.04 17.94
C ARG A 212 -3.21 -7.32 19.11
N ALA A 213 -3.06 -7.85 20.32
CA ALA A 213 -3.57 -7.22 21.54
C ALA A 213 -2.91 -5.85 21.80
N LEU A 214 -1.59 -5.76 21.58
CA LEU A 214 -0.84 -4.51 21.64
C LEU A 214 -1.40 -3.47 20.65
N GLY A 215 -1.53 -3.84 19.39
CA GLY A 215 -2.09 -2.96 18.35
C GLY A 215 -3.51 -2.51 18.69
N LYS A 216 -4.35 -3.40 19.22
CA LYS A 216 -5.71 -3.05 19.64
C LYS A 216 -5.70 -2.03 20.78
N THR A 217 -4.89 -2.24 21.82
CA THR A 217 -4.79 -1.28 22.92
C THR A 217 -4.30 0.08 22.44
N MET A 218 -3.24 0.10 21.62
CA MET A 218 -2.72 1.33 21.02
C MET A 218 -3.78 2.04 20.17
N GLY A 219 -4.52 1.32 19.34
CA GLY A 219 -5.61 1.87 18.54
C GLY A 219 -6.74 2.44 19.39
N GLU A 220 -7.19 1.73 20.44
CA GLU A 220 -8.21 2.22 21.36
C GLU A 220 -7.77 3.50 22.10
N GLU A 221 -6.49 3.60 22.50
CA GLU A 221 -5.92 4.78 23.16
C GLU A 221 -5.84 5.99 22.21
N LEU A 222 -5.38 5.76 20.96
CA LEU A 222 -5.34 6.78 19.91
C LEU A 222 -6.73 7.27 19.55
N TYR A 223 -7.65 6.35 19.30
CA TYR A 223 -9.05 6.67 18.98
C TYR A 223 -9.72 7.49 20.10
N ALA A 224 -9.48 7.13 21.38
CA ALA A 224 -9.98 7.88 22.53
C ALA A 224 -9.37 9.30 22.63
N ALA A 225 -8.23 9.54 22.00
CA ALA A 225 -7.62 10.87 21.90
C ALA A 225 -8.09 11.65 20.66
N GLY A 226 -8.90 11.03 19.77
CA GLY A 226 -9.46 11.63 18.57
C GLY A 226 -8.64 11.41 17.31
N PHE A 227 -7.57 10.60 17.36
CA PHE A 227 -6.86 10.13 16.17
C PHE A 227 -7.71 9.09 15.41
N ASN A 228 -7.41 8.88 14.15
CA ASN A 228 -8.06 7.90 13.28
C ASN A 228 -7.11 7.30 12.24
N LEU A 229 -5.83 7.70 12.27
CA LEU A 229 -4.79 7.22 11.38
C LEU A 229 -3.48 7.01 12.16
N ASN A 230 -2.89 5.84 12.07
CA ASN A 230 -1.55 5.61 12.58
C ASN A 230 -0.60 5.23 11.43
N LEU A 231 0.47 6.02 11.23
CA LEU A 231 1.53 5.73 10.27
C LEU A 231 2.42 4.59 10.80
N ALA A 232 1.81 3.45 11.09
CA ALA A 232 2.37 2.20 11.58
C ALA A 232 1.50 1.00 11.11
N PRO A 233 2.06 -0.21 11.05
CA PRO A 233 3.38 -0.63 11.49
C PRO A 233 4.47 -0.51 10.44
N VAL A 234 5.74 -0.55 10.92
CA VAL A 234 6.91 -0.77 10.07
C VAL A 234 6.92 -2.23 9.60
N ALA A 235 6.85 -2.42 8.28
CA ALA A 235 6.83 -3.72 7.61
C ALA A 235 8.19 -4.10 6.99
N ASP A 236 9.21 -3.29 7.23
CA ASP A 236 10.56 -3.50 6.73
C ASP A 236 11.22 -4.74 7.34
N VAL A 237 11.86 -5.55 6.50
CA VAL A 237 12.68 -6.70 6.94
C VAL A 237 14.11 -6.21 7.12
N THR A 238 14.60 -6.11 8.34
CA THR A 238 15.95 -5.62 8.62
C THR A 238 17.01 -6.65 8.28
N SER A 239 18.28 -6.22 8.28
CA SER A 239 19.44 -7.09 8.10
C SER A 239 20.27 -7.15 9.38
N GLU A 240 21.15 -8.16 9.48
CA GLU A 240 22.14 -8.23 10.57
C GLU A 240 23.07 -7.01 10.60
N ALA A 241 23.28 -6.35 9.44
CA ALA A 241 24.09 -5.13 9.35
C ALA A 241 23.43 -3.93 10.08
N ASN A 242 22.11 -3.97 10.27
CA ASN A 242 21.34 -2.94 10.97
C ASN A 242 21.12 -3.26 12.46
N ALA A 243 21.73 -4.32 13.00
CA ALA A 243 21.58 -4.67 14.40
C ALA A 243 22.00 -3.51 15.34
N GLY A 244 21.10 -3.09 16.22
CA GLY A 244 21.31 -1.98 17.16
C GLY A 244 21.09 -0.58 16.59
N THR A 245 20.53 -0.48 15.37
CA THR A 245 20.08 0.80 14.81
C THR A 245 18.62 1.10 15.18
N ALA A 246 18.19 2.35 15.01
CA ALA A 246 16.80 2.73 15.25
C ALA A 246 15.84 1.96 14.32
N LEU A 247 16.18 1.78 13.04
CA LEU A 247 15.38 0.99 12.10
C LEU A 247 15.19 -0.47 12.56
N ALA A 248 16.25 -1.10 13.12
CA ALA A 248 16.15 -2.46 13.63
C ALA A 248 15.19 -2.57 14.82
N GLU A 249 15.20 -1.58 15.72
CA GLU A 249 14.30 -1.55 16.89
C GLU A 249 12.84 -1.28 16.52
N ARG A 250 12.59 -0.57 15.40
CA ARG A 250 11.25 -0.27 14.86
C ARG A 250 10.64 -1.46 14.12
N SER A 251 11.47 -2.32 13.54
CA SER A 251 11.06 -3.52 12.79
C SER A 251 10.85 -4.72 13.72
N PHE A 252 10.03 -5.66 13.28
CA PHE A 252 9.87 -6.97 13.95
C PHE A 252 11.04 -7.93 13.69
N GLY A 253 12.10 -7.53 12.97
CA GLY A 253 13.36 -8.25 12.84
C GLY A 253 13.79 -8.57 11.40
N ALA A 254 14.74 -9.52 11.28
CA ALA A 254 15.39 -9.87 10.03
C ALA A 254 14.77 -11.10 9.32
N SER A 255 13.77 -11.71 9.90
CA SER A 255 13.05 -12.83 9.26
C SER A 255 11.82 -12.35 8.51
N PRO A 256 11.77 -12.46 7.17
CA PRO A 256 10.60 -12.05 6.39
C PRO A 256 9.30 -12.67 6.88
N LEU A 257 9.34 -13.94 7.29
CA LEU A 257 8.18 -14.65 7.81
C LEU A 257 7.73 -14.12 9.18
N THR A 258 8.66 -13.76 10.06
CA THR A 258 8.36 -13.17 11.36
C THR A 258 7.74 -11.78 11.16
N VAL A 259 8.42 -10.89 10.43
CA VAL A 259 7.94 -9.53 10.16
C VAL A 259 6.55 -9.58 9.53
N SER A 260 6.34 -10.48 8.57
CA SER A 260 5.07 -10.70 7.88
C SER A 260 3.91 -11.04 8.83
N LYS A 261 4.13 -11.96 9.78
CA LYS A 261 3.10 -12.35 10.76
C LYS A 261 2.82 -11.24 11.76
N MET A 262 3.88 -10.58 12.25
CA MET A 262 3.76 -9.52 13.25
C MET A 262 3.12 -8.25 12.68
N ALA A 263 3.55 -7.79 11.49
CA ALA A 263 2.95 -6.65 10.82
C ALA A 263 1.46 -6.88 10.54
N ALA A 264 1.09 -8.08 10.06
CA ALA A 264 -0.32 -8.43 9.85
C ALA A 264 -1.13 -8.48 11.16
N ALA A 265 -0.54 -8.94 12.27
CA ALA A 265 -1.17 -8.94 13.58
C ALA A 265 -1.37 -7.52 14.11
N MET A 266 -0.37 -6.64 13.96
CA MET A 266 -0.44 -5.23 14.35
C MET A 266 -1.50 -4.49 13.55
N VAL A 267 -1.56 -4.67 12.22
CA VAL A 267 -2.61 -4.09 11.35
C VAL A 267 -4.01 -4.45 11.86
N ARG A 268 -4.26 -5.75 12.12
CA ARG A 268 -5.56 -6.18 12.67
C ARG A 268 -5.85 -5.53 14.01
N GLY A 269 -4.85 -5.49 14.90
CA GLY A 269 -5.01 -4.89 16.22
C GLY A 269 -5.36 -3.41 16.14
N LEU A 270 -4.58 -2.61 15.42
CA LEU A 270 -4.82 -1.17 15.25
C LEU A 270 -6.24 -0.91 14.73
N GLN A 271 -6.66 -1.65 13.70
CA GLN A 271 -7.97 -1.45 13.08
C GLN A 271 -9.13 -1.95 13.97
N GLU A 272 -8.93 -2.98 14.77
CA GLU A 272 -9.87 -3.38 15.83
C GLU A 272 -9.99 -2.33 16.95
N GLY A 273 -8.94 -1.53 17.15
CA GLY A 273 -8.92 -0.39 18.06
C GLY A 273 -9.54 0.89 17.48
N GLY A 274 -9.89 0.91 16.18
CA GLY A 274 -10.51 2.05 15.52
C GLY A 274 -9.58 2.90 14.66
N GLU A 275 -8.28 2.53 14.55
CA GLU A 275 -7.27 3.27 13.79
C GLU A 275 -7.05 2.68 12.40
N ILE A 276 -6.91 3.55 11.39
CA ILE A 276 -6.39 3.15 10.09
C ILE A 276 -4.91 2.82 10.23
N ALA A 277 -4.53 1.60 9.89
CA ALA A 277 -3.13 1.19 9.87
C ALA A 277 -2.48 1.52 8.53
N CYS A 278 -1.26 2.08 8.57
CA CYS A 278 -0.43 2.39 7.40
C CYS A 278 0.84 1.54 7.40
N LEU A 279 0.94 0.59 6.47
CA LEU A 279 2.15 -0.22 6.29
C LEU A 279 3.27 0.61 5.67
N LYS A 280 4.48 0.56 6.22
CA LYS A 280 5.64 1.30 5.70
C LYS A 280 6.95 0.52 5.88
N HIS A 281 7.97 0.78 5.04
CA HIS A 281 8.04 1.72 3.94
C HIS A 281 8.19 0.91 2.63
N PHE A 282 7.14 0.85 1.80
CA PHE A 282 7.21 0.10 0.54
C PHE A 282 8.27 0.71 -0.40
N PRO A 283 9.12 -0.06 -1.11
CA PRO A 283 9.06 -1.51 -1.33
C PRO A 283 9.80 -2.38 -0.29
N GLY A 284 10.21 -1.84 0.86
CA GLY A 284 10.94 -2.51 1.93
C GLY A 284 12.38 -2.01 2.01
N VAL A 285 12.63 -1.10 2.98
CA VAL A 285 13.93 -0.41 3.12
C VAL A 285 14.82 -1.01 4.21
N GLY A 286 14.39 -2.08 4.86
CA GLY A 286 15.07 -2.67 6.02
C GLY A 286 16.48 -3.21 5.78
N SER A 287 16.87 -3.40 4.52
CA SER A 287 18.24 -3.79 4.17
C SER A 287 19.20 -2.61 3.98
N MET A 288 18.69 -1.39 3.95
CA MET A 288 19.52 -0.18 3.86
C MET A 288 20.30 0.00 5.16
N GLN A 289 21.57 0.41 5.02
CA GLN A 289 22.42 0.64 6.18
C GLN A 289 22.12 2.03 6.76
N GLU A 290 21.59 2.07 7.97
CA GLU A 290 21.31 3.32 8.68
C GLU A 290 22.59 4.16 8.88
N GLY A 291 22.47 5.47 8.70
CA GLY A 291 23.59 6.41 8.81
C GLY A 291 24.43 6.57 7.54
N TYR A 292 24.23 5.75 6.53
CA TYR A 292 24.64 6.06 5.16
C TYR A 292 23.44 6.72 4.49
N TYR A 293 23.59 7.98 4.12
CA TYR A 293 22.64 8.71 3.24
C TYR A 293 22.68 8.13 1.83
N SER A 294 22.41 6.86 1.71
CA SER A 294 22.22 6.20 0.43
C SER A 294 20.71 6.12 0.22
N ASP A 295 20.17 7.08 -0.53
CA ASP A 295 18.79 7.05 -1.00
C ASP A 295 18.55 5.90 -2.00
N THR A 296 19.44 4.91 -2.00
CA THR A 296 19.48 3.82 -3.00
C THR A 296 19.34 2.47 -2.32
N LEU A 297 18.35 1.71 -2.76
CA LEU A 297 18.12 0.34 -2.36
C LEU A 297 18.65 -0.61 -3.46
N SER A 298 19.66 -1.40 -3.11
CA SER A 298 20.19 -2.47 -3.98
C SER A 298 19.47 -3.78 -3.69
N ARG A 299 18.43 -4.07 -4.46
CA ARG A 299 17.66 -5.31 -4.42
C ARG A 299 17.31 -5.77 -5.82
N THR A 300 17.39 -7.06 -6.05
CA THR A 300 16.78 -7.69 -7.21
C THR A 300 15.28 -7.85 -7.02
N LEU A 301 14.55 -7.96 -8.12
CA LEU A 301 13.09 -8.17 -8.05
C LEU A 301 12.72 -9.48 -7.32
N ASP A 302 13.54 -10.52 -7.48
CA ASP A 302 13.32 -11.80 -6.79
C ASP A 302 13.53 -11.65 -5.27
N GLU A 303 14.55 -10.91 -4.83
CA GLU A 303 14.77 -10.62 -3.40
C GLU A 303 13.62 -9.83 -2.80
N LEU A 304 13.10 -8.82 -3.52
CA LEU A 304 11.92 -8.07 -3.09
C LEU A 304 10.71 -9.00 -2.92
N ARG A 305 10.42 -9.85 -3.92
CA ARG A 305 9.28 -10.78 -3.91
C ARG A 305 9.35 -11.83 -2.81
N GLU A 306 10.54 -12.39 -2.60
CA GLU A 306 10.75 -13.49 -1.65
C GLU A 306 10.90 -13.01 -0.21
N ASN A 307 11.38 -11.79 0.01
CA ASN A 307 11.70 -11.26 1.32
C ASN A 307 10.90 -10.00 1.66
N ASP A 308 11.20 -8.88 1.00
CA ASP A 308 10.79 -7.55 1.45
C ASP A 308 9.28 -7.32 1.25
N TRP A 309 8.65 -7.91 0.22
CA TRP A 309 7.22 -7.78 -0.04
C TRP A 309 6.33 -8.74 0.74
N LEU A 310 6.88 -9.77 1.37
CA LEU A 310 6.07 -10.72 2.12
C LEU A 310 5.30 -10.07 3.29
N PRO A 311 5.89 -9.15 4.08
CA PRO A 311 5.17 -8.40 5.11
C PRO A 311 4.04 -7.53 4.53
N PHE A 312 4.28 -6.86 3.39
CA PHE A 312 3.25 -6.05 2.74
C PHE A 312 2.10 -6.89 2.23
N LYS A 313 2.37 -8.02 1.54
CA LYS A 313 1.32 -8.96 1.10
C LYS A 313 0.42 -9.41 2.25
N ASN A 314 1.00 -9.77 3.39
CA ASN A 314 0.22 -10.24 4.54
C ASN A 314 -0.46 -9.11 5.30
N GLY A 315 0.13 -7.93 5.37
CA GLY A 315 -0.50 -6.74 5.95
C GLY A 315 -1.68 -6.24 5.10
N ILE A 316 -1.54 -6.24 3.78
CA ILE A 316 -2.63 -5.97 2.83
C ILE A 316 -3.77 -6.99 3.00
N ALA A 317 -3.44 -8.27 3.06
CA ALA A 317 -4.42 -9.34 3.33
C ALA A 317 -5.05 -9.25 4.74
N ALA A 318 -4.38 -8.58 5.69
CA ALA A 318 -4.94 -8.25 7.00
C ALA A 318 -5.86 -7.03 6.99
N GLY A 319 -5.96 -6.32 5.87
CA GLY A 319 -6.86 -5.19 5.64
C GLY A 319 -6.23 -3.82 5.86
N ALA A 320 -4.90 -3.67 5.75
CA ALA A 320 -4.25 -2.37 5.89
C ALA A 320 -4.92 -1.28 5.06
N GLY A 321 -5.37 -0.20 5.69
CA GLY A 321 -6.07 0.89 5.03
C GLY A 321 -5.17 1.78 4.18
N MET A 322 -3.89 1.92 4.57
CA MET A 322 -2.88 2.68 3.83
C MET A 322 -1.59 1.90 3.64
N VAL A 323 -0.86 2.24 2.56
CA VAL A 323 0.54 1.84 2.34
C VAL A 323 1.34 3.09 2.02
N MET A 324 2.42 3.32 2.75
CA MET A 324 3.37 4.41 2.49
C MET A 324 4.51 3.90 1.61
N VAL A 325 4.78 4.63 0.54
CA VAL A 325 5.88 4.35 -0.40
C VAL A 325 7.04 5.27 -0.11
N SER A 326 8.24 4.69 -0.01
CA SER A 326 9.47 5.40 0.36
C SER A 326 10.08 6.20 -0.79
N HIS A 327 10.89 7.22 -0.44
CA HIS A 327 11.70 8.00 -1.37
C HIS A 327 12.96 7.29 -1.89
N VAL A 328 13.25 6.08 -1.44
CA VAL A 328 14.42 5.35 -1.93
C VAL A 328 14.35 5.14 -3.44
N SER A 329 15.50 5.17 -4.11
CA SER A 329 15.61 4.79 -5.51
C SER A 329 16.14 3.37 -5.66
N MET A 330 15.85 2.72 -6.79
CA MET A 330 16.34 1.38 -7.13
C MET A 330 16.99 1.37 -8.52
N PRO A 331 18.10 2.10 -8.75
CA PRO A 331 18.64 2.31 -10.08
C PRO A 331 19.13 1.02 -10.75
N GLU A 332 19.61 0.03 -9.98
CA GLU A 332 20.03 -1.26 -10.53
C GLU A 332 18.83 -2.08 -11.07
N LEU A 333 17.65 -1.94 -10.47
CA LEU A 333 16.43 -2.62 -10.88
C LEU A 333 15.66 -1.84 -11.94
N LEU A 334 15.49 -0.53 -11.73
CA LEU A 334 14.62 0.32 -12.56
C LEU A 334 15.37 1.05 -13.69
N GLY A 335 16.71 1.06 -13.66
CA GLY A 335 17.55 1.77 -14.64
C GLY A 335 17.50 3.31 -14.50
N SER A 336 16.92 3.82 -13.41
CA SER A 336 16.82 5.25 -13.11
C SER A 336 16.91 5.50 -11.61
N GLU A 337 17.32 6.73 -11.20
CA GLU A 337 17.42 7.18 -9.82
C GLU A 337 16.10 7.81 -9.33
N VAL A 338 14.99 7.62 -10.05
CA VAL A 338 13.69 8.15 -9.65
C VAL A 338 13.27 7.48 -8.33
N PRO A 339 12.85 8.26 -7.31
CA PRO A 339 12.32 7.73 -6.07
C PRO A 339 11.12 6.80 -6.28
N CYS A 340 10.98 5.79 -5.41
CA CYS A 340 9.97 4.76 -5.57
C CYS A 340 8.54 5.30 -5.55
N ASP A 341 8.26 6.30 -4.73
CA ASP A 341 6.96 6.97 -4.66
C ASP A 341 6.65 7.87 -5.87
N LEU A 342 7.65 8.18 -6.71
CA LEU A 342 7.48 8.87 -7.99
C LEU A 342 7.57 7.91 -9.18
N SER A 343 7.68 6.61 -8.95
CA SER A 343 7.86 5.58 -9.98
C SER A 343 6.56 4.82 -10.26
N GLU A 344 6.00 4.97 -11.47
CA GLU A 344 4.84 4.20 -11.93
C GLU A 344 5.07 2.69 -11.82
N THR A 345 6.28 2.21 -12.14
CA THR A 345 6.63 0.79 -11.99
C THR A 345 6.49 0.32 -10.54
N VAL A 346 6.91 1.13 -9.56
CA VAL A 346 6.84 0.72 -8.15
C VAL A 346 5.41 0.80 -7.63
N VAL A 347 4.74 1.92 -7.85
CA VAL A 347 3.41 2.15 -7.28
C VAL A 347 2.33 1.40 -8.07
N THR A 348 2.31 1.56 -9.38
CA THR A 348 1.22 0.99 -10.21
C THR A 348 1.48 -0.45 -10.59
N GLU A 349 2.68 -0.82 -11.11
CA GLU A 349 2.91 -2.19 -11.56
C GLU A 349 3.15 -3.16 -10.39
N TYR A 350 3.99 -2.77 -9.39
CA TYR A 350 4.33 -3.67 -8.30
C TYR A 350 3.29 -3.64 -7.17
N LEU A 351 3.02 -2.47 -6.57
CA LEU A 351 2.13 -2.42 -5.40
C LEU A 351 0.67 -2.68 -5.79
N ARG A 352 0.14 -1.98 -6.80
CA ARG A 352 -1.25 -2.19 -7.23
C ARG A 352 -1.41 -3.45 -8.07
N GLY A 353 -0.56 -3.65 -9.09
CA GLY A 353 -0.68 -4.74 -10.05
C GLY A 353 -0.27 -6.10 -9.47
N GLU A 354 0.95 -6.23 -8.94
CA GLU A 354 1.46 -7.53 -8.47
C GLU A 354 0.99 -7.90 -7.05
N LEU A 355 0.99 -6.93 -6.12
CA LEU A 355 0.51 -7.17 -4.77
C LEU A 355 -1.01 -7.05 -4.63
N GLY A 356 -1.70 -6.50 -5.64
CA GLY A 356 -3.16 -6.37 -5.69
C GLY A 356 -3.72 -5.37 -4.68
N TYR A 357 -3.00 -4.26 -4.41
CA TYR A 357 -3.43 -3.28 -3.43
C TYR A 357 -4.34 -2.19 -4.02
N ASP A 358 -5.60 -2.18 -3.61
CA ASP A 358 -6.60 -1.21 -4.06
C ASP A 358 -6.88 -0.08 -3.05
N GLY A 359 -6.26 -0.12 -1.86
CA GLY A 359 -6.39 0.91 -0.83
C GLY A 359 -5.62 2.20 -1.15
N VAL A 360 -5.57 3.08 -0.14
CA VAL A 360 -4.91 4.38 -0.26
C VAL A 360 -3.39 4.23 -0.21
N VAL A 361 -2.70 4.76 -1.22
CA VAL A 361 -1.23 4.85 -1.28
C VAL A 361 -0.81 6.27 -0.95
N VAL A 362 0.06 6.42 0.05
CA VAL A 362 0.61 7.71 0.49
C VAL A 362 2.12 7.75 0.25
N THR A 363 2.66 8.92 -0.09
CA THR A 363 4.11 9.15 -0.17
C THR A 363 4.74 9.24 1.23
N GLU A 364 6.04 9.06 1.36
CA GLU A 364 6.76 9.68 2.47
C GLU A 364 6.64 11.22 2.38
N ASP A 365 7.19 11.94 3.38
CA ASP A 365 7.14 13.41 3.38
C ASP A 365 7.96 13.99 2.23
N LEU A 366 7.29 14.60 1.26
CA LEU A 366 7.92 15.15 0.05
C LEU A 366 8.89 16.32 0.34
N ASP A 367 8.87 16.93 1.53
CA ASP A 367 9.89 17.91 1.92
C ASP A 367 11.29 17.26 2.06
N SER A 368 11.32 15.98 2.40
CA SER A 368 12.58 15.22 2.52
C SER A 368 13.08 14.61 1.20
N ILE A 369 12.33 14.75 0.10
CA ILE A 369 12.72 14.17 -1.20
C ILE A 369 14.00 14.84 -1.75
N PRO A 370 14.89 14.09 -2.46
CA PRO A 370 16.06 14.71 -3.06
C PRO A 370 15.73 15.92 -3.95
N ASN A 371 16.41 17.03 -3.78
CA ASN A 371 16.16 18.31 -4.46
C ASN A 371 16.04 18.22 -5.99
N ALA A 372 16.64 17.20 -6.62
CA ALA A 372 16.53 16.96 -8.06
C ALA A 372 15.08 16.67 -8.51
N TYR A 373 14.23 16.22 -7.60
CA TYR A 373 12.86 15.80 -7.87
C TYR A 373 11.81 16.73 -7.26
N SER A 374 12.16 17.60 -6.30
CA SER A 374 11.24 18.41 -5.51
C SER A 374 10.28 19.29 -6.32
N ALA A 375 10.74 19.83 -7.46
CA ALA A 375 9.97 20.82 -8.23
C ALA A 375 8.59 20.34 -8.74
N ASN A 376 8.39 19.04 -8.93
CA ASN A 376 7.16 18.44 -9.45
C ASN A 376 6.78 17.15 -8.71
N ALA A 377 7.33 16.91 -7.53
CA ALA A 377 7.17 15.66 -6.79
C ALA A 377 5.71 15.30 -6.56
N SER A 378 4.88 16.25 -6.16
CA SER A 378 3.45 16.06 -5.91
C SER A 378 2.69 15.55 -7.15
N VAL A 379 2.94 16.16 -8.31
CA VAL A 379 2.31 15.75 -9.57
C VAL A 379 2.84 14.38 -10.02
N GLN A 380 4.16 14.16 -9.90
CA GLN A 380 4.77 12.87 -10.29
C GLN A 380 4.29 11.73 -9.42
N ALA A 381 4.12 11.93 -8.10
CA ALA A 381 3.58 10.93 -7.18
C ALA A 381 2.16 10.50 -7.58
N LEU A 382 1.29 11.45 -7.92
CA LEU A 382 -0.06 11.13 -8.41
C LEU A 382 -0.03 10.38 -9.74
N LEU A 383 0.84 10.78 -10.67
CA LEU A 383 1.01 10.09 -11.95
C LEU A 383 1.59 8.68 -11.77
N ALA A 384 2.45 8.49 -10.77
CA ALA A 384 2.97 7.17 -10.41
C ALA A 384 1.90 6.23 -9.83
N GLY A 385 0.79 6.75 -9.29
CA GLY A 385 -0.30 5.97 -8.73
C GLY A 385 -0.54 6.17 -7.23
N CYS A 386 0.19 7.07 -6.55
CA CYS A 386 -0.11 7.50 -5.18
C CYS A 386 -1.44 8.24 -5.13
N ASP A 387 -2.16 8.15 -4.03
CA ASP A 387 -3.45 8.83 -3.82
C ASP A 387 -3.31 10.04 -2.90
N LEU A 388 -2.48 9.94 -1.87
CA LEU A 388 -2.18 10.99 -0.91
C LEU A 388 -0.73 11.45 -1.04
N ILE A 389 -0.55 12.75 -1.03
CA ILE A 389 0.74 13.42 -0.97
C ILE A 389 0.93 13.86 0.48
N TYR A 390 1.86 13.23 1.20
CA TYR A 390 2.29 13.75 2.50
C TYR A 390 3.38 14.79 2.25
N THR A 391 3.18 16.00 2.76
CA THR A 391 4.14 17.11 2.62
C THR A 391 4.09 18.04 3.82
N THR A 392 5.27 18.40 4.32
CA THR A 392 5.47 19.46 5.31
C THR A 392 5.91 20.77 4.69
N ASP A 393 6.01 20.83 3.35
CA ASP A 393 6.18 22.04 2.56
C ASP A 393 4.91 22.89 2.48
N SER A 394 4.95 23.98 1.73
CA SER A 394 3.81 24.89 1.51
C SER A 394 2.62 24.18 0.86
N VAL A 395 1.52 24.05 1.60
CA VAL A 395 0.25 23.50 1.09
C VAL A 395 -0.25 24.33 -0.10
N GLY A 396 -0.09 25.66 -0.05
CA GLY A 396 -0.50 26.55 -1.13
C GLY A 396 0.27 26.30 -2.43
N ASP A 397 1.58 26.10 -2.35
CA ASP A 397 2.42 25.82 -3.52
C ASP A 397 2.14 24.43 -4.09
N THR A 398 1.94 23.43 -3.23
CA THR A 398 1.52 22.08 -3.64
C THR A 398 0.18 22.12 -4.37
N LEU A 399 -0.83 22.78 -3.81
CA LEU A 399 -2.15 22.91 -4.45
C LEU A 399 -2.06 23.64 -5.80
N ALA A 400 -1.27 24.72 -5.87
CA ALA A 400 -1.05 25.47 -7.11
C ALA A 400 -0.40 24.61 -8.20
N ALA A 401 0.57 23.76 -7.83
CA ALA A 401 1.19 22.81 -8.77
C ALA A 401 0.19 21.79 -9.31
N LEU A 402 -0.70 21.26 -8.47
CA LEU A 402 -1.75 20.33 -8.87
C LEU A 402 -2.79 21.00 -9.78
N GLN A 403 -3.24 22.21 -9.44
CA GLN A 403 -4.15 23.01 -10.27
C GLN A 403 -3.55 23.29 -11.65
N GLN A 404 -2.27 23.65 -11.71
CA GLN A 404 -1.57 23.88 -12.97
C GLN A 404 -1.48 22.61 -13.81
N ALA A 405 -1.18 21.45 -13.17
CA ALA A 405 -1.09 20.18 -13.86
C ALA A 405 -2.44 19.72 -14.45
N VAL A 406 -3.55 20.02 -13.79
CA VAL A 406 -4.89 19.77 -14.37
C VAL A 406 -5.17 20.75 -15.50
N ALA A 407 -4.84 22.03 -15.32
CA ALA A 407 -5.11 23.06 -16.34
C ALA A 407 -4.35 22.83 -17.65
N ASP A 408 -3.15 22.26 -17.60
CA ASP A 408 -2.34 21.95 -18.79
C ASP A 408 -2.54 20.51 -19.32
N GLY A 409 -3.37 19.71 -18.63
CA GLY A 409 -3.71 18.34 -19.02
C GLY A 409 -2.66 17.28 -18.66
N THR A 410 -1.65 17.63 -17.88
CA THR A 410 -0.65 16.67 -17.35
C THR A 410 -1.30 15.70 -16.35
N LEU A 411 -2.19 16.20 -15.50
CA LEU A 411 -3.01 15.42 -14.57
C LEU A 411 -4.47 15.49 -15.00
N THR A 412 -5.13 14.34 -15.19
CA THR A 412 -6.55 14.31 -15.59
C THR A 412 -7.49 14.36 -14.39
N GLU A 413 -8.70 14.91 -14.59
CA GLU A 413 -9.73 14.89 -13.54
C GLU A 413 -10.13 13.47 -13.16
N GLU A 414 -10.10 12.51 -14.10
CA GLU A 414 -10.36 11.10 -13.82
C GLU A 414 -9.35 10.57 -12.79
N ARG A 415 -8.04 10.85 -12.98
CA ARG A 415 -7.00 10.41 -12.06
C ARG A 415 -7.17 11.05 -10.66
N VAL A 416 -7.58 12.32 -10.62
CA VAL A 416 -7.94 13.01 -9.37
C VAL A 416 -9.13 12.31 -8.70
N ASN A 417 -10.20 12.06 -9.46
CA ASN A 417 -11.41 11.41 -8.94
C ASN A 417 -11.14 9.99 -8.41
N GLU A 418 -10.28 9.21 -9.06
CA GLU A 418 -9.87 7.88 -8.58
C GLU A 418 -9.22 7.95 -7.21
N SER A 419 -8.29 8.88 -6.98
CA SER A 419 -7.62 9.04 -5.71
C SER A 419 -8.58 9.54 -4.62
N VAL A 420 -9.36 10.58 -4.92
CA VAL A 420 -10.32 11.13 -3.96
C VAL A 420 -11.38 10.09 -3.59
N TYR A 421 -11.83 9.28 -4.54
CA TYR A 421 -12.75 8.17 -4.25
C TYR A 421 -12.15 7.17 -3.24
N ARG A 422 -10.89 6.72 -3.42
CA ARG A 422 -10.23 5.82 -2.46
C ARG A 422 -10.09 6.45 -1.08
N ILE A 423 -9.75 7.74 -1.03
CA ILE A 423 -9.64 8.51 0.22
C ILE A 423 -11.00 8.58 0.93
N LEU A 424 -12.05 8.95 0.22
CA LEU A 424 -13.42 9.04 0.77
C LEU A 424 -13.93 7.66 1.20
N LEU A 425 -13.71 6.63 0.38
CA LEU A 425 -14.11 5.26 0.71
C LEU A 425 -13.44 4.78 2.00
N LEU A 426 -12.14 5.08 2.18
CA LEU A 426 -11.43 4.76 3.42
C LEU A 426 -12.00 5.53 4.61
N LYS A 427 -12.26 6.84 4.46
CA LYS A 427 -12.91 7.65 5.50
C LYS A 427 -14.30 7.11 5.88
N CYS A 428 -15.12 6.72 4.89
CA CYS A 428 -16.45 6.15 5.14
C CYS A 428 -16.37 4.78 5.83
N ARG A 429 -15.45 3.90 5.41
CA ARG A 429 -15.25 2.57 6.01
C ARG A 429 -14.88 2.62 7.48
N PHE A 430 -14.14 3.65 7.89
CA PHE A 430 -13.75 3.87 9.29
C PHE A 430 -14.69 4.82 10.04
N GLY A 431 -15.82 5.21 9.44
CA GLY A 431 -16.80 6.08 10.09
C GLY A 431 -16.32 7.50 10.37
N ILE A 432 -15.25 7.94 9.69
CA ILE A 432 -14.73 9.31 9.76
C ILE A 432 -15.69 10.24 9.02
N VAL A 433 -16.18 9.82 7.86
CA VAL A 433 -17.24 10.47 7.09
C VAL A 433 -18.50 9.62 7.21
N THR A 434 -19.60 10.25 7.58
CA THR A 434 -20.94 9.65 7.75
C THR A 434 -21.98 10.46 6.96
N GLU A 435 -23.23 9.98 6.92
CA GLU A 435 -24.36 10.66 6.28
C GLU A 435 -24.56 12.10 6.81
#